data_42e90eb8cfbb131e150de958e4add08d
#
_entry.id   42e90eb8cfbb131e150de958e4add08d
#
_cell.length_a   1.000
_cell.length_b   1.000
_cell.length_c   1.000
_cell.angle_alpha   90.00
_cell.angle_beta   90.00
_cell.angle_gamma   90.00
#
_symmetry.space_group_name_H-M   'P 1'
#
loop_
_entity.id
_entity.type
_entity.pdbx_description
1 polymer ?
#
loop_
_entity_poly.entity_id
_entity_poly.type
_entity_poly.pdbx_seq_one_letter_code
_entity_poly.pdbx_strand_id
1 'polypeptide(L)'
;MSNPAKPDDSVGPQTQLGWLNGYRSAVSLTFDDGMDCHLDPVIPILEDHNLRGTFYPVAKGNWSETETSLPYLERFRPAVENGHEIGNHSIHHWCSCAARLDLESSDVSNHTPAGLEYRTLAELETELDQACQRFEAIFPEITLWSFCYPCYNTFVGRGTSRYSYVPLVAGRFFAARGGGEMSNLTNSPYHADLHCLMSWKCENRKADDLIELIQRTNRDGGGWNIFTFHGVGGGHLSIEQAEFEALCHYLQREKDTVWMAPLVEVALQLHQWRQQGN
;
A
#
# COMPACT_ATOMS: atom_id res chain seq x y z
N MET A 1 25.99 -60.57 3.49
CA MET A 1 24.81 -59.70 3.44
C MET A 1 25.26 -58.37 3.95
N SER A 2 25.60 -57.46 3.06
CA SER A 2 26.09 -56.12 3.36
C SER A 2 24.91 -55.16 3.52
N ASN A 3 24.89 -54.48 4.64
CA ASN A 3 23.89 -53.48 5.00
C ASN A 3 24.02 -52.24 4.07
N PRO A 4 22.94 -51.71 3.49
CA PRO A 4 23.04 -50.48 2.71
C PRO A 4 23.32 -49.27 3.62
N ALA A 5 24.26 -48.43 3.19
CA ALA A 5 24.61 -47.19 3.86
C ALA A 5 23.40 -46.24 3.96
N LYS A 6 23.23 -45.62 5.14
CA LYS A 6 22.29 -44.53 5.32
C LYS A 6 22.64 -43.37 4.41
N PRO A 7 21.66 -42.64 3.85
CA PRO A 7 21.93 -41.43 3.12
C PRO A 7 22.50 -40.37 4.08
N ASP A 8 23.47 -39.66 3.60
CA ASP A 8 24.15 -38.55 4.27
C ASP A 8 23.19 -37.33 4.35
N ASP A 9 22.70 -37.05 5.55
CA ASP A 9 21.86 -35.89 5.88
C ASP A 9 22.71 -34.58 6.09
N SER A 10 23.74 -34.38 5.27
CA SER A 10 24.41 -33.10 5.20
C SER A 10 23.53 -32.11 4.40
N VAL A 11 22.49 -31.58 5.05
CA VAL A 11 21.85 -30.35 4.60
C VAL A 11 22.92 -29.27 4.63
N GLY A 12 23.38 -28.87 3.44
CA GLY A 12 24.28 -27.73 3.28
C GLY A 12 23.66 -26.49 3.93
N PRO A 13 24.46 -25.47 4.24
CA PRO A 13 23.95 -24.26 4.91
C PRO A 13 22.79 -23.73 4.06
N GLN A 14 21.59 -23.76 4.65
CA GLN A 14 20.45 -23.01 4.11
C GLN A 14 20.93 -21.57 3.99
N THR A 15 21.15 -21.10 2.78
CA THR A 15 21.35 -19.69 2.50
C THR A 15 20.14 -18.99 3.13
N GLN A 16 20.37 -18.27 4.22
CA GLN A 16 19.35 -17.46 4.86
C GLN A 16 18.88 -16.46 3.80
N LEU A 17 17.74 -16.78 3.18
CA LEU A 17 17.07 -15.88 2.25
C LEU A 17 16.69 -14.64 3.07
N GLY A 18 17.43 -13.57 2.88
CA GLY A 18 17.13 -12.26 3.46
C GLY A 18 16.46 -11.37 2.42
N TRP A 19 16.09 -10.18 2.84
CA TRP A 19 15.69 -9.12 1.92
C TRP A 19 16.93 -8.53 1.24
N LEU A 20 16.71 -7.67 0.24
CA LEU A 20 17.77 -7.01 -0.56
C LEU A 20 18.71 -6.18 0.33
N ASN A 21 19.93 -5.97 -0.13
CA ASN A 21 20.95 -5.12 0.52
C ASN A 21 21.34 -5.52 1.95
N GLY A 22 21.18 -6.79 2.31
CA GLY A 22 21.57 -7.31 3.63
C GLY A 22 20.52 -7.13 4.73
N TYR A 23 19.37 -6.55 4.43
CA TYR A 23 18.23 -6.50 5.35
C TYR A 23 17.56 -7.89 5.46
N ARG A 24 16.82 -8.09 6.54
CA ARG A 24 16.01 -9.31 6.72
C ARG A 24 14.66 -9.18 6.04
N SER A 25 14.06 -7.99 6.08
CA SER A 25 12.78 -7.69 5.44
C SER A 25 12.68 -6.22 5.07
N ALA A 26 11.65 -5.86 4.30
CA ALA A 26 11.26 -4.48 4.06
C ALA A 26 9.87 -4.20 4.65
N VAL A 27 9.63 -2.93 5.00
CA VAL A 27 8.35 -2.42 5.48
C VAL A 27 8.05 -1.10 4.78
N SER A 28 6.79 -0.94 4.32
CA SER A 28 6.24 0.35 3.90
C SER A 28 4.99 0.66 4.69
N LEU A 29 4.91 1.88 5.23
CA LEU A 29 3.72 2.40 5.89
C LEU A 29 2.95 3.25 4.88
N THR A 30 1.70 2.88 4.59
CA THR A 30 0.88 3.52 3.56
C THR A 30 -0.42 4.03 4.16
N PHE A 31 -0.85 5.23 3.74
CA PHE A 31 -1.95 5.98 4.34
C PHE A 31 -2.96 6.38 3.26
N ASP A 32 -4.18 5.83 3.33
CA ASP A 32 -5.20 5.99 2.30
C ASP A 32 -6.14 7.16 2.57
N ASP A 33 -6.84 7.64 1.55
CA ASP A 33 -7.90 8.65 1.55
C ASP A 33 -7.44 10.10 1.78
N GLY A 34 -6.19 10.33 2.17
CA GLY A 34 -5.68 11.68 2.43
C GLY A 34 -6.36 12.38 3.60
N MET A 35 -6.59 11.67 4.71
CA MET A 35 -7.26 12.19 5.90
C MET A 35 -6.44 13.30 6.59
N ASP A 36 -7.10 14.21 7.32
CA ASP A 36 -6.42 15.30 8.03
C ASP A 36 -5.41 14.80 9.07
N CYS A 37 -5.68 13.66 9.71
CA CYS A 37 -4.74 13.04 10.64
C CYS A 37 -3.41 12.61 9.98
N HIS A 38 -3.36 12.47 8.66
CA HIS A 38 -2.12 12.20 7.95
C HIS A 38 -1.16 13.38 8.00
N LEU A 39 -1.69 14.62 7.96
CA LEU A 39 -0.89 15.82 8.06
C LEU A 39 -0.46 16.12 9.52
N ASP A 40 -1.35 15.83 10.47
CA ASP A 40 -1.13 15.94 11.91
C ASP A 40 -2.07 14.99 12.64
N PRO A 41 -1.57 13.94 13.36
CA PRO A 41 -0.19 13.79 13.87
C PRO A 41 0.74 12.86 13.05
N VAL A 42 0.30 12.20 11.95
CA VAL A 42 1.06 11.09 11.35
C VAL A 42 2.43 11.53 10.80
N ILE A 43 2.47 12.58 9.95
CA ILE A 43 3.74 13.06 9.37
C ILE A 43 4.72 13.46 10.47
N PRO A 44 4.36 14.29 11.47
CA PRO A 44 5.26 14.59 12.58
C PRO A 44 5.80 13.35 13.31
N ILE A 45 4.95 12.36 13.62
CA ILE A 45 5.38 11.12 14.27
C ILE A 45 6.41 10.37 13.42
N LEU A 46 6.16 10.23 12.11
CA LEU A 46 7.10 9.57 11.21
C LEU A 46 8.45 10.30 11.17
N GLU A 47 8.43 11.62 11.09
CA GLU A 47 9.64 12.46 11.02
C GLU A 47 10.44 12.41 12.31
N ASP A 48 9.80 12.44 13.48
CA ASP A 48 10.43 12.31 14.80
C ASP A 48 11.17 10.96 14.96
N HIS A 49 10.68 9.93 14.27
CA HIS A 49 11.32 8.61 14.22
C HIS A 49 12.27 8.43 13.02
N ASN A 50 12.49 9.48 12.23
CA ASN A 50 13.27 9.43 10.98
C ASN A 50 12.76 8.37 9.99
N LEU A 51 11.44 8.19 9.92
CA LEU A 51 10.74 7.28 9.01
C LEU A 51 10.09 8.07 7.88
N ARG A 52 9.83 7.40 6.75
CA ARG A 52 9.11 7.99 5.62
C ARG A 52 7.99 7.08 5.20
N GLY A 53 6.80 7.64 4.96
CA GLY A 53 5.61 6.91 4.56
C GLY A 53 5.19 7.23 3.13
N THR A 54 4.17 6.51 2.66
CA THR A 54 3.51 6.73 1.37
C THR A 54 2.08 7.18 1.64
N PHE A 55 1.69 8.32 1.11
CA PHE A 55 0.35 8.88 1.26
C PHE A 55 -0.41 8.80 -0.06
N TYR A 56 -1.63 8.28 -0.01
CA TYR A 56 -2.54 8.11 -1.14
C TYR A 56 -3.77 9.01 -1.00
N PRO A 57 -3.63 10.34 -1.19
CA PRO A 57 -4.80 11.21 -1.19
C PRO A 57 -5.66 10.98 -2.43
N VAL A 58 -6.99 11.10 -2.26
CA VAL A 58 -7.94 11.11 -3.37
C VAL A 58 -7.88 12.47 -4.06
N ALA A 59 -7.76 12.50 -5.39
CA ALA A 59 -7.56 13.74 -6.14
C ALA A 59 -8.78 14.69 -6.15
N LYS A 60 -9.90 14.31 -5.54
CA LYS A 60 -11.12 15.13 -5.41
C LYS A 60 -11.21 15.86 -4.05
N GLY A 61 -10.30 15.60 -3.11
CA GLY A 61 -10.39 16.15 -1.76
C GLY A 61 -11.45 15.45 -0.88
N ASN A 62 -11.93 16.09 0.16
CA ASN A 62 -12.77 15.53 1.23
C ASN A 62 -14.19 15.06 0.80
N TRP A 63 -14.33 14.35 -0.32
CA TRP A 63 -15.61 13.84 -0.84
C TRP A 63 -16.68 14.92 -1.15
N SER A 64 -16.32 16.20 -1.05
CA SER A 64 -17.18 17.34 -1.38
C SER A 64 -17.12 17.61 -2.88
N GLU A 65 -18.27 17.61 -3.55
CA GLU A 65 -18.36 17.92 -4.99
C GLU A 65 -18.06 19.39 -5.31
N THR A 66 -17.95 20.25 -4.29
CA THR A 66 -17.84 21.70 -4.43
C THR A 66 -16.40 22.23 -4.33
N GLU A 67 -15.44 21.42 -3.84
CA GLU A 67 -14.04 21.81 -3.75
C GLU A 67 -13.22 21.28 -4.92
N THR A 68 -12.36 22.15 -5.47
CA THR A 68 -11.34 21.72 -6.42
C THR A 68 -10.29 20.91 -5.70
N SER A 69 -9.90 19.77 -6.27
CA SER A 69 -8.90 18.85 -5.66
C SER A 69 -7.51 19.47 -5.48
N LEU A 70 -7.18 20.48 -6.27
CA LEU A 70 -5.85 21.09 -6.29
C LEU A 70 -5.43 21.69 -4.93
N PRO A 71 -6.20 22.56 -4.25
CA PRO A 71 -5.81 23.08 -2.94
C PRO A 71 -5.61 22.01 -1.87
N TYR A 72 -6.37 20.92 -1.96
CA TYR A 72 -6.26 19.81 -1.01
C TYR A 72 -4.96 19.04 -1.19
N LEU A 73 -4.59 18.66 -2.41
CA LEU A 73 -3.34 17.97 -2.71
C LEU A 73 -2.12 18.81 -2.33
N GLU A 74 -2.18 20.14 -2.52
CA GLU A 74 -1.12 21.07 -2.12
C GLU A 74 -0.73 20.97 -0.64
N ARG A 75 -1.65 20.57 0.24
CA ARG A 75 -1.39 20.39 1.68
C ARG A 75 -0.34 19.30 1.96
N PHE A 76 -0.12 18.37 1.01
CA PHE A 76 0.89 17.32 1.10
C PHE A 76 2.27 17.74 0.58
N ARG A 77 2.44 18.98 0.08
CA ARG A 77 3.73 19.43 -0.42
C ARG A 77 4.85 19.33 0.61
N PRO A 78 4.66 19.75 1.89
CA PRO A 78 5.68 19.57 2.92
C PRO A 78 6.10 18.12 3.13
N ALA A 79 5.18 17.15 2.95
CA ALA A 79 5.50 15.73 3.02
C ALA A 79 6.48 15.33 1.91
N VAL A 80 6.25 15.77 0.67
CA VAL A 80 7.16 15.52 -0.46
C VAL A 80 8.54 16.13 -0.21
N GLU A 81 8.59 17.38 0.25
CA GLU A 81 9.83 18.09 0.57
C GLU A 81 10.65 17.38 1.66
N ASN A 82 9.98 16.69 2.58
CA ASN A 82 10.59 15.91 3.64
C ASN A 82 10.87 14.44 3.24
N GLY A 83 10.65 14.07 1.98
CA GLY A 83 11.00 12.75 1.43
C GLY A 83 9.95 11.66 1.65
N HIS A 84 8.71 12.01 2.00
CA HIS A 84 7.59 11.09 1.92
C HIS A 84 7.12 10.91 0.46
N GLU A 85 6.53 9.77 0.17
CA GLU A 85 5.92 9.52 -1.13
C GLU A 85 4.45 9.98 -1.14
N ILE A 86 4.06 10.62 -2.24
CA ILE A 86 2.65 10.81 -2.59
C ILE A 86 2.34 9.89 -3.76
N GLY A 87 1.38 8.99 -3.58
CA GLY A 87 0.84 8.12 -4.61
C GLY A 87 -0.58 8.50 -5.01
N ASN A 88 -1.07 7.90 -6.08
CA ASN A 88 -2.38 8.20 -6.66
C ASN A 88 -3.47 7.28 -6.09
N HIS A 89 -4.61 7.86 -5.67
CA HIS A 89 -5.78 7.11 -5.19
C HIS A 89 -7.07 7.43 -5.98
N SER A 90 -6.91 7.70 -7.27
CA SER A 90 -7.99 8.11 -8.18
C SER A 90 -8.63 9.47 -7.84
N ILE A 91 -9.74 9.81 -8.52
CA ILE A 91 -10.51 11.03 -8.27
C ILE A 91 -11.79 10.74 -7.48
N HIS A 92 -12.52 9.69 -7.90
CA HIS A 92 -13.85 9.39 -7.36
C HIS A 92 -13.85 8.28 -6.32
N HIS A 93 -12.72 7.61 -6.12
CA HIS A 93 -12.58 6.49 -5.20
C HIS A 93 -13.70 5.45 -5.38
N TRP A 94 -13.91 4.99 -6.61
CA TRP A 94 -14.97 4.02 -6.89
C TRP A 94 -14.65 2.67 -6.26
N CYS A 95 -15.56 2.23 -5.41
CA CYS A 95 -15.53 0.90 -4.78
C CYS A 95 -16.55 -0.03 -5.40
N SER A 96 -16.37 -1.34 -5.18
CA SER A 96 -17.43 -2.31 -5.41
C SER A 96 -18.66 -1.99 -4.55
N CYS A 97 -19.86 -2.22 -5.06
CA CYS A 97 -21.08 -2.11 -4.28
C CYS A 97 -21.04 -3.01 -3.03
N ALA A 98 -20.41 -4.17 -3.13
CA ALA A 98 -20.25 -5.09 -2.00
C ALA A 98 -19.42 -4.50 -0.86
N ALA A 99 -18.42 -3.67 -1.15
CA ALA A 99 -17.61 -3.00 -0.13
C ALA A 99 -18.39 -1.96 0.68
N ARG A 100 -19.52 -1.47 0.14
CA ARG A 100 -20.40 -0.50 0.83
C ARG A 100 -21.45 -1.14 1.73
N LEU A 101 -21.68 -2.44 1.60
CA LEU A 101 -22.66 -3.17 2.43
C LEU A 101 -22.15 -3.41 3.86
N ASP A 102 -20.84 -3.33 4.08
CA ASP A 102 -20.22 -3.42 5.40
C ASP A 102 -20.35 -2.11 6.21
N LEU A 103 -20.73 -1.02 5.57
CA LEU A 103 -21.08 0.23 6.23
C LEU A 103 -22.54 0.12 6.69
N GLU A 104 -22.81 0.26 7.97
CA GLU A 104 -24.12 0.27 8.60
C GLU A 104 -25.06 1.40 8.09
N SER A 105 -25.12 1.62 6.79
CA SER A 105 -26.08 2.55 6.22
C SER A 105 -27.40 1.83 5.96
N SER A 106 -28.37 2.10 6.83
CA SER A 106 -29.75 1.64 6.73
C SER A 106 -30.51 2.13 5.48
N ASP A 107 -29.88 2.88 4.59
CA ASP A 107 -30.52 3.45 3.41
C ASP A 107 -29.99 2.84 2.11
N VAL A 108 -30.47 1.61 1.85
CA VAL A 108 -30.22 0.90 0.58
C VAL A 108 -30.98 1.52 -0.60
N SER A 109 -31.91 2.47 -0.35
CA SER A 109 -32.79 3.03 -1.37
C SER A 109 -32.15 4.15 -2.21
N ASN A 110 -31.07 4.77 -1.74
CA ASN A 110 -30.36 5.87 -2.41
C ASN A 110 -29.08 5.46 -3.12
N HIS A 111 -28.87 4.17 -3.39
CA HIS A 111 -27.70 3.70 -4.13
C HIS A 111 -27.88 4.00 -5.63
N THR A 112 -27.50 5.21 -6.03
CA THR A 112 -27.13 5.46 -7.43
C THR A 112 -26.10 4.41 -7.86
N PRO A 113 -26.17 3.90 -9.10
CA PRO A 113 -25.20 2.92 -9.62
C PRO A 113 -23.82 3.56 -9.76
N ALA A 114 -23.14 3.77 -8.62
CA ALA A 114 -21.82 4.43 -8.53
C ALA A 114 -20.67 3.45 -8.31
N GLY A 115 -20.98 2.16 -8.11
CA GLY A 115 -19.98 1.13 -7.86
C GLY A 115 -19.24 0.68 -9.14
N LEU A 116 -18.09 0.04 -8.95
CA LEU A 116 -17.24 -0.50 -10.02
C LEU A 116 -18.00 -1.49 -10.92
N GLU A 117 -19.02 -2.17 -10.42
CA GLU A 117 -19.88 -3.08 -11.17
C GLU A 117 -20.65 -2.40 -12.32
N TYR A 118 -20.80 -1.09 -12.25
CA TYR A 118 -21.50 -0.27 -13.24
C TYR A 118 -20.54 0.56 -14.11
N ARG A 119 -19.23 0.38 -13.93
CA ARG A 119 -18.20 1.08 -14.69
C ARG A 119 -17.67 0.20 -15.83
N THR A 120 -17.13 0.88 -16.83
CA THR A 120 -16.42 0.28 -17.95
C THR A 120 -14.91 0.53 -17.85
N LEU A 121 -14.10 -0.23 -18.59
CA LEU A 121 -12.66 0.05 -18.67
C LEU A 121 -12.38 1.44 -19.24
N ALA A 122 -13.18 1.92 -20.21
CA ALA A 122 -12.99 3.26 -20.79
C ALA A 122 -13.26 4.39 -19.79
N GLU A 123 -14.24 4.22 -18.88
CA GLU A 123 -14.47 5.18 -17.80
C GLU A 123 -13.31 5.17 -16.81
N LEU A 124 -12.79 3.99 -16.45
CA LEU A 124 -11.62 3.88 -15.58
C LEU A 124 -10.35 4.46 -16.23
N GLU A 125 -10.17 4.25 -17.53
CA GLU A 125 -9.06 4.83 -18.28
C GLU A 125 -9.09 6.36 -18.20
N THR A 126 -10.25 6.96 -18.46
CA THR A 126 -10.46 8.40 -18.33
C THR A 126 -10.22 8.91 -16.90
N GLU A 127 -10.71 8.17 -15.90
CA GLU A 127 -10.51 8.45 -14.48
C GLU A 127 -9.02 8.50 -14.11
N LEU A 128 -8.27 7.47 -14.53
CA LEU A 128 -6.83 7.37 -14.24
C LEU A 128 -6.04 8.46 -14.95
N ASP A 129 -6.34 8.76 -16.24
CA ASP A 129 -5.66 9.82 -16.98
C ASP A 129 -5.88 11.20 -16.35
N GLN A 130 -7.12 11.50 -15.95
CA GLN A 130 -7.43 12.74 -15.25
C GLN A 130 -6.79 12.82 -13.87
N ALA A 131 -6.75 11.69 -13.14
CA ALA A 131 -6.05 11.63 -11.87
C ALA A 131 -4.55 11.93 -12.03
N CYS A 132 -3.88 11.27 -12.98
CA CYS A 132 -2.47 11.54 -13.28
C CYS A 132 -2.23 13.02 -13.58
N GLN A 133 -3.03 13.63 -14.46
CA GLN A 133 -2.92 15.05 -14.80
C GLN A 133 -3.03 15.96 -13.57
N ARG A 134 -3.93 15.66 -12.64
CA ARG A 134 -4.11 16.45 -11.40
C ARG A 134 -2.92 16.34 -10.46
N PHE A 135 -2.41 15.12 -10.26
CA PHE A 135 -1.24 14.89 -9.41
C PHE A 135 0.02 15.52 -10.02
N GLU A 136 0.26 15.34 -11.32
CA GLU A 136 1.40 15.93 -12.03
C GLU A 136 1.37 17.47 -12.06
N ALA A 137 0.18 18.08 -12.10
CA ALA A 137 0.03 19.52 -12.03
C ALA A 137 0.46 20.10 -10.67
N ILE A 138 0.26 19.35 -9.58
CA ILE A 138 0.64 19.75 -8.22
C ILE A 138 2.08 19.36 -7.90
N PHE A 139 2.53 18.19 -8.32
CA PHE A 139 3.83 17.60 -7.99
C PHE A 139 4.65 17.27 -9.26
N PRO A 140 5.01 18.28 -10.07
CA PRO A 140 5.70 18.06 -11.34
C PRO A 140 7.11 17.49 -11.18
N GLU A 141 7.67 17.52 -9.97
CA GLU A 141 8.97 16.94 -9.61
C GLU A 141 8.93 15.43 -9.44
N ILE A 142 7.74 14.82 -9.21
CA ILE A 142 7.60 13.38 -9.04
C ILE A 142 7.57 12.70 -10.40
N THR A 143 8.52 11.81 -10.64
CA THR A 143 8.68 11.10 -11.92
C THR A 143 8.27 9.63 -11.87
N LEU A 144 8.18 9.05 -10.67
CA LEU A 144 7.73 7.68 -10.45
C LEU A 144 6.51 7.70 -9.52
N TRP A 145 5.39 7.20 -10.02
CA TRP A 145 4.14 7.18 -9.30
C TRP A 145 3.75 5.76 -8.91
N SER A 146 3.25 5.61 -7.68
CA SER A 146 2.51 4.42 -7.28
C SER A 146 1.00 4.68 -7.24
N PHE A 147 0.23 3.61 -7.25
CA PHE A 147 -1.22 3.64 -7.20
C PHE A 147 -1.75 2.78 -6.05
N CYS A 148 -2.82 3.24 -5.41
CA CYS A 148 -3.59 2.44 -4.48
C CYS A 148 -4.97 2.16 -5.06
N TYR A 149 -5.32 0.87 -5.17
CA TYR A 149 -6.65 0.46 -5.63
C TYR A 149 -7.71 0.83 -4.58
N PRO A 150 -8.69 1.71 -4.91
CA PRO A 150 -9.78 2.01 -4.00
C PRO A 150 -10.49 0.75 -3.53
N CYS A 151 -10.71 0.64 -2.20
CA CYS A 151 -11.31 -0.53 -1.56
C CYS A 151 -10.66 -1.87 -1.97
N TYR A 152 -9.37 -1.85 -2.36
CA TYR A 152 -8.63 -3.01 -2.86
C TYR A 152 -9.21 -3.70 -4.11
N ASN A 153 -10.15 -3.06 -4.80
CA ASN A 153 -10.81 -3.65 -5.95
C ASN A 153 -10.01 -3.41 -7.23
N THR A 154 -9.88 -4.45 -8.06
CA THR A 154 -9.06 -4.46 -9.28
C THR A 154 -9.90 -4.72 -10.54
N PHE A 155 -11.22 -4.62 -10.46
CA PHE A 155 -12.13 -4.95 -11.55
C PHE A 155 -13.20 -3.88 -11.77
N VAL A 156 -13.78 -3.88 -12.96
CA VAL A 156 -15.01 -3.15 -13.35
C VAL A 156 -16.01 -4.12 -13.96
N GLY A 157 -17.28 -3.70 -14.02
CA GLY A 157 -18.35 -4.51 -14.59
C GLY A 157 -18.75 -5.69 -13.71
N ARG A 158 -19.68 -6.52 -14.22
CA ARG A 158 -20.23 -7.67 -13.52
C ARG A 158 -20.57 -8.82 -14.47
N GLY A 159 -20.60 -10.06 -13.94
CA GLY A 159 -20.90 -11.23 -14.75
C GLY A 159 -19.93 -11.35 -15.94
N THR A 160 -20.47 -11.48 -17.13
CA THR A 160 -19.69 -11.62 -18.37
C THR A 160 -19.01 -10.32 -18.82
N SER A 161 -19.36 -9.16 -18.23
CA SER A 161 -18.70 -7.87 -18.47
C SER A 161 -17.70 -7.48 -17.37
N ARG A 162 -17.35 -8.40 -16.48
CA ARG A 162 -16.34 -8.13 -15.45
C ARG A 162 -14.94 -8.25 -16.02
N TYR A 163 -14.19 -7.14 -15.97
CA TYR A 163 -12.81 -7.05 -16.47
C TYR A 163 -11.88 -6.47 -15.43
N SER A 164 -10.65 -6.99 -15.36
CA SER A 164 -9.59 -6.37 -14.55
C SER A 164 -9.12 -5.07 -15.18
N TYR A 165 -8.93 -4.02 -14.35
CA TYR A 165 -8.29 -2.79 -14.79
C TYR A 165 -6.81 -2.67 -14.36
N VAL A 166 -6.24 -3.74 -13.80
CA VAL A 166 -4.80 -3.82 -13.49
C VAL A 166 -3.93 -3.46 -14.70
N PRO A 167 -4.20 -3.90 -15.95
CA PRO A 167 -3.41 -3.49 -17.12
C PRO A 167 -3.42 -1.98 -17.39
N LEU A 168 -4.52 -1.28 -17.10
CA LEU A 168 -4.59 0.18 -17.23
C LEU A 168 -3.71 0.88 -16.18
N VAL A 169 -3.71 0.37 -14.96
CA VAL A 169 -2.84 0.84 -13.86
C VAL A 169 -1.37 0.56 -14.19
N ALA A 170 -1.05 -0.65 -14.65
CA ALA A 170 0.32 -1.04 -15.02
C ALA A 170 0.91 -0.22 -16.17
N GLY A 171 0.06 0.32 -17.05
CA GLY A 171 0.49 1.22 -18.13
C GLY A 171 0.80 2.66 -17.68
N ARG A 172 0.48 3.05 -16.44
CA ARG A 172 0.58 4.43 -15.93
C ARG A 172 1.44 4.56 -14.68
N PHE A 173 1.46 3.55 -13.84
CA PHE A 173 2.11 3.58 -12.53
C PHE A 173 3.23 2.56 -12.46
N PHE A 174 4.28 2.88 -11.72
CA PHE A 174 5.42 1.99 -11.52
C PHE A 174 5.08 0.80 -10.61
N ALA A 175 4.25 1.03 -9.61
CA ALA A 175 3.79 0.00 -8.70
C ALA A 175 2.35 0.31 -8.24
N ALA A 176 1.61 -0.72 -7.83
CA ALA A 176 0.26 -0.56 -7.32
C ALA A 176 -0.03 -1.53 -6.17
N ARG A 177 -0.68 -1.00 -5.13
CA ARG A 177 -1.03 -1.73 -3.93
C ARG A 177 -2.53 -1.98 -3.86
N GLY A 178 -2.89 -3.25 -3.74
CA GLY A 178 -4.21 -3.73 -3.35
C GLY A 178 -4.27 -4.05 -1.85
N GLY A 179 -5.04 -5.02 -1.51
CA GLY A 179 -5.25 -5.51 -0.14
C GLY A 179 -5.31 -7.03 -0.06
N GLY A 180 -5.73 -7.51 1.11
CA GLY A 180 -5.65 -8.89 1.53
C GLY A 180 -6.62 -9.85 0.87
N GLU A 181 -6.38 -10.22 -0.35
CA GLU A 181 -7.11 -11.32 -1.00
C GLU A 181 -6.59 -12.70 -0.58
N MET A 182 -5.41 -12.76 0.04
CA MET A 182 -4.71 -13.99 0.43
C MET A 182 -4.54 -14.09 1.95
N SER A 183 -4.32 -15.27 2.46
CA SER A 183 -4.07 -15.52 3.89
C SER A 183 -2.69 -15.04 4.35
N ASN A 184 -1.72 -14.94 3.45
CA ASN A 184 -0.42 -14.35 3.69
C ASN A 184 -0.25 -13.13 2.79
N LEU A 185 -0.08 -11.96 3.40
CA LEU A 185 0.00 -10.67 2.73
C LEU A 185 1.43 -10.11 2.65
N THR A 186 2.43 -10.93 2.98
CA THR A 186 3.84 -10.60 2.79
C THR A 186 4.22 -10.77 1.31
N ASN A 187 4.78 -9.73 0.71
CA ASN A 187 5.21 -9.74 -0.68
C ASN A 187 6.59 -10.41 -0.80
N SER A 188 6.64 -11.49 -1.58
CA SER A 188 7.90 -12.20 -1.86
C SER A 188 8.77 -11.40 -2.83
N PRO A 189 10.08 -11.25 -2.60
CA PRO A 189 10.96 -10.58 -3.57
C PRO A 189 11.00 -11.28 -4.92
N TYR A 190 10.75 -12.58 -4.96
CA TYR A 190 10.79 -13.40 -6.18
C TYR A 190 9.47 -13.37 -6.98
N HIS A 191 8.32 -13.26 -6.29
CA HIS A 191 7.02 -13.55 -6.88
C HIS A 191 6.02 -12.39 -6.80
N ALA A 192 6.29 -11.33 -6.03
CA ALA A 192 5.36 -10.21 -5.94
C ALA A 192 5.12 -9.56 -7.31
N ASP A 193 3.86 -9.41 -7.67
CA ASP A 193 3.45 -8.56 -8.79
C ASP A 193 3.46 -7.11 -8.32
N LEU A 194 4.30 -6.27 -8.93
CA LEU A 194 4.41 -4.86 -8.57
C LEU A 194 3.12 -4.08 -8.79
N HIS A 195 2.19 -4.59 -9.61
CA HIS A 195 0.89 -3.97 -9.85
C HIS A 195 -0.27 -4.60 -9.08
N CYS A 196 0.03 -5.62 -8.23
CA CYS A 196 -0.92 -6.28 -7.33
C CYS A 196 -0.27 -6.55 -5.97
N LEU A 197 0.43 -5.56 -5.40
CA LEU A 197 1.08 -5.70 -4.10
C LEU A 197 0.05 -5.91 -2.99
N MET A 198 0.33 -6.88 -2.11
CA MET A 198 -0.50 -7.19 -0.95
C MET A 198 -0.20 -6.25 0.21
N SER A 199 -1.21 -5.95 1.03
CA SER A 199 -1.04 -5.12 2.23
C SER A 199 -1.86 -5.61 3.41
N TRP A 200 -1.38 -5.32 4.61
CA TRP A 200 -2.01 -5.64 5.88
C TRP A 200 -2.84 -4.47 6.38
N LYS A 201 -4.12 -4.70 6.67
CA LYS A 201 -4.99 -3.71 7.30
C LYS A 201 -4.58 -3.49 8.75
N CYS A 202 -4.53 -2.23 9.17
CA CYS A 202 -4.06 -1.84 10.50
C CYS A 202 -5.16 -1.31 11.42
N GLU A 203 -6.40 -1.17 10.94
CA GLU A 203 -7.53 -0.73 11.76
C GLU A 203 -7.75 -1.66 12.96
N ASN A 204 -7.94 -1.05 14.13
CA ASN A 204 -8.15 -1.73 15.43
C ASN A 204 -7.02 -2.72 15.84
N ARG A 205 -5.85 -2.66 15.20
CA ARG A 205 -4.68 -3.49 15.55
C ARG A 205 -3.89 -2.91 16.70
N LYS A 206 -3.19 -3.81 17.42
CA LYS A 206 -2.15 -3.43 18.38
C LYS A 206 -0.79 -3.40 17.67
N ALA A 207 0.12 -2.57 18.20
CA ALA A 207 1.50 -2.53 17.72
C ALA A 207 2.15 -3.92 17.73
N ASP A 208 1.94 -4.69 18.80
CA ASP A 208 2.50 -6.03 18.96
C ASP A 208 2.05 -6.99 17.83
N ASP A 209 0.80 -6.89 17.36
CA ASP A 209 0.29 -7.69 16.25
C ASP A 209 1.05 -7.38 14.94
N LEU A 210 1.29 -6.10 14.66
CA LEU A 210 2.01 -5.63 13.47
C LEU A 210 3.50 -5.98 13.55
N ILE A 211 4.10 -5.83 14.74
CA ILE A 211 5.48 -6.19 15.03
C ILE A 211 5.69 -7.70 14.84
N GLU A 212 4.75 -8.54 15.31
CA GLU A 212 4.85 -10.00 15.13
C GLU A 212 4.81 -10.40 13.64
N LEU A 213 4.06 -9.67 12.78
CA LEU A 213 4.10 -9.89 11.33
C LEU A 213 5.50 -9.63 10.77
N ILE A 214 6.17 -8.55 11.18
CA ILE A 214 7.54 -8.22 10.75
C ILE A 214 8.52 -9.29 11.24
N GLN A 215 8.44 -9.65 12.52
CA GLN A 215 9.31 -10.66 13.11
C GLN A 215 9.12 -12.04 12.46
N ARG A 216 7.88 -12.42 12.16
CA ARG A 216 7.60 -13.66 11.42
C ARG A 216 8.22 -13.61 10.03
N THR A 217 8.06 -12.52 9.28
CA THR A 217 8.69 -12.35 7.97
C THR A 217 10.21 -12.47 8.06
N ASN A 218 10.83 -11.91 9.10
CA ASN A 218 12.27 -12.04 9.33
C ASN A 218 12.72 -13.48 9.62
N ARG A 219 11.88 -14.28 10.31
CA ARG A 219 12.15 -15.70 10.57
C ARG A 219 11.94 -16.58 9.34
N ASP A 220 10.94 -16.25 8.51
CA ASP A 220 10.49 -17.07 7.39
C ASP A 220 11.30 -16.85 6.09
N GLY A 221 12.43 -16.15 6.18
CA GLY A 221 13.34 -15.97 5.04
C GLY A 221 13.24 -14.63 4.32
N GLY A 222 12.53 -13.69 4.89
CA GLY A 222 12.42 -12.33 4.37
C GLY A 222 11.17 -12.08 3.52
N GLY A 223 10.93 -10.81 3.23
CA GLY A 223 9.79 -10.36 2.46
C GLY A 223 9.51 -8.88 2.70
N TRP A 224 8.50 -8.38 2.03
CA TRP A 224 8.06 -6.98 2.14
C TRP A 224 6.64 -6.90 2.71
N ASN A 225 6.52 -6.33 3.89
CA ASN A 225 5.23 -6.03 4.52
C ASN A 225 4.82 -4.59 4.19
N ILE A 226 3.66 -4.42 3.61
CA ILE A 226 3.02 -3.13 3.40
C ILE A 226 1.89 -3.02 4.40
N PHE A 227 1.88 -1.98 5.23
CA PHE A 227 0.84 -1.70 6.19
C PHE A 227 -0.06 -0.58 5.69
N THR A 228 -1.38 -0.82 5.71
CA THR A 228 -2.40 0.14 5.29
C THR A 228 -3.08 0.76 6.48
N PHE A 229 -2.95 2.07 6.58
CA PHE A 229 -3.62 2.91 7.57
C PHE A 229 -4.61 3.85 6.90
N HIS A 230 -5.68 4.17 7.63
CA HIS A 230 -6.59 5.26 7.33
C HIS A 230 -6.53 6.25 8.49
N GLY A 231 -7.42 6.17 9.49
CA GLY A 231 -7.35 7.01 10.68
C GLY A 231 -6.22 6.62 11.63
N VAL A 232 -5.59 7.61 12.27
CA VAL A 232 -4.67 7.44 13.40
C VAL A 232 -5.12 8.37 14.52
N GLY A 233 -5.37 7.82 15.70
CA GLY A 233 -5.89 8.57 16.84
C GLY A 233 -7.38 8.91 16.75
N GLY A 234 -8.10 8.33 15.79
CA GLY A 234 -9.52 8.53 15.57
C GLY A 234 -9.89 8.56 14.09
N GLY A 235 -11.20 8.70 13.81
CA GLY A 235 -11.73 8.75 12.44
C GLY A 235 -12.03 7.38 11.85
N HIS A 236 -12.10 7.34 10.51
CA HIS A 236 -12.47 6.15 9.76
C HIS A 236 -11.36 5.09 9.80
N LEU A 237 -11.72 3.82 10.06
CA LEU A 237 -10.81 2.65 10.06
C LEU A 237 -9.51 2.93 10.84
N SER A 238 -9.66 3.42 12.07
CA SER A 238 -8.58 3.98 12.85
C SER A 238 -7.75 2.93 13.60
N ILE A 239 -6.48 3.25 13.81
CA ILE A 239 -5.62 2.68 14.84
C ILE A 239 -5.43 3.72 15.97
N GLU A 240 -5.27 3.28 17.22
CA GLU A 240 -4.92 4.18 18.32
C GLU A 240 -3.54 4.82 18.07
N GLN A 241 -3.41 6.13 18.32
CA GLN A 241 -2.16 6.86 18.08
C GLN A 241 -0.97 6.22 18.82
N ALA A 242 -1.17 5.83 20.08
CA ALA A 242 -0.12 5.20 20.87
C ALA A 242 0.38 3.86 20.29
N GLU A 243 -0.51 3.11 19.60
CA GLU A 243 -0.12 1.88 18.92
C GLU A 243 0.67 2.17 17.63
N PHE A 244 0.30 3.22 16.92
CA PHE A 244 1.05 3.69 15.76
C PHE A 244 2.45 4.18 16.15
N GLU A 245 2.56 5.00 17.21
CA GLU A 245 3.85 5.46 17.76
C GLU A 245 4.73 4.30 18.22
N ALA A 246 4.15 3.30 18.90
CA ALA A 246 4.88 2.10 19.33
C ALA A 246 5.47 1.32 18.14
N LEU A 247 4.71 1.19 17.03
CA LEU A 247 5.22 0.59 15.80
C LEU A 247 6.35 1.43 15.19
N CYS A 248 6.22 2.75 15.13
CA CYS A 248 7.27 3.65 14.62
C CYS A 248 8.55 3.55 15.46
N HIS A 249 8.41 3.52 16.79
CA HIS A 249 9.55 3.32 17.69
C HIS A 249 10.25 1.97 17.45
N TYR A 250 9.49 0.89 17.24
CA TYR A 250 10.06 -0.42 16.90
C TYR A 250 10.83 -0.35 15.57
N LEU A 251 10.26 0.21 14.51
CA LEU A 251 10.89 0.32 13.19
C LEU A 251 12.19 1.16 13.25
N GLN A 252 12.19 2.28 13.99
CA GLN A 252 13.38 3.09 14.19
C GLN A 252 14.49 2.29 14.87
N ARG A 253 14.16 1.48 15.88
CA ARG A 253 15.13 0.65 16.61
C ARG A 253 15.69 -0.47 15.72
N GLU A 254 14.87 -1.07 14.87
CA GLU A 254 15.25 -2.20 14.01
C GLU A 254 15.79 -1.77 12.62
N LYS A 255 16.15 -0.51 12.44
CA LYS A 255 16.58 0.08 11.15
C LYS A 255 17.75 -0.63 10.47
N ASP A 256 18.58 -1.35 11.22
CA ASP A 256 19.74 -2.09 10.70
C ASP A 256 19.35 -3.50 10.21
N THR A 257 18.14 -3.97 10.53
CA THR A 257 17.63 -5.30 10.17
C THR A 257 16.38 -5.25 9.29
N VAL A 258 15.57 -4.19 9.43
CA VAL A 258 14.33 -3.97 8.68
C VAL A 258 14.48 -2.69 7.87
N TRP A 259 14.43 -2.83 6.55
CA TRP A 259 14.47 -1.67 5.67
C TRP A 259 13.08 -1.03 5.58
N MET A 260 12.94 0.13 6.18
CA MET A 260 11.71 0.92 6.13
C MET A 260 11.87 2.05 5.09
N ALA A 261 11.01 2.04 4.06
CA ALA A 261 11.03 3.04 3.00
C ALA A 261 9.63 3.22 2.36
N PRO A 262 9.40 4.34 1.66
CA PRO A 262 8.23 4.53 0.82
C PRO A 262 8.02 3.39 -0.18
N LEU A 263 6.76 3.16 -0.59
CA LEU A 263 6.39 2.00 -1.41
C LEU A 263 7.11 2.00 -2.76
N VAL A 264 7.16 3.14 -3.44
CA VAL A 264 7.80 3.23 -4.75
C VAL A 264 9.30 2.98 -4.68
N GLU A 265 9.95 3.36 -3.59
CA GLU A 265 11.39 3.13 -3.39
C GLU A 265 11.70 1.65 -3.21
N VAL A 266 10.90 0.93 -2.39
CA VAL A 266 11.05 -0.52 -2.23
C VAL A 266 10.76 -1.25 -3.55
N ALA A 267 9.71 -0.84 -4.27
CA ALA A 267 9.36 -1.39 -5.57
C ALA A 267 10.47 -1.19 -6.60
N LEU A 268 11.08 0.00 -6.64
CA LEU A 268 12.19 0.31 -7.55
C LEU A 268 13.42 -0.56 -7.27
N GLN A 269 13.78 -0.70 -6.00
CA GLN A 269 14.90 -1.55 -5.58
C GLN A 269 14.64 -3.02 -5.95
N LEU A 270 13.42 -3.51 -5.74
CA LEU A 270 13.02 -4.86 -6.11
C LEU A 270 13.07 -5.08 -7.63
N HIS A 271 12.60 -4.11 -8.40
CA HIS A 271 12.65 -4.15 -9.85
C HIS A 271 14.11 -4.23 -10.36
N GLN A 272 14.98 -3.37 -9.84
CA GLN A 272 16.41 -3.34 -10.20
C GLN A 272 17.12 -4.65 -9.84
N TRP A 273 16.83 -5.20 -8.66
CA TRP A 273 17.39 -6.47 -8.21
C TRP A 273 17.00 -7.63 -9.13
N ARG A 274 15.74 -7.71 -9.55
CA ARG A 274 15.26 -8.74 -10.50
C ARG A 274 15.90 -8.60 -11.88
N GLN A 275 16.19 -7.38 -12.33
CA GLN A 275 16.89 -7.11 -13.60
C GLN A 275 18.34 -7.61 -13.63
N GLN A 276 18.96 -7.81 -12.48
CA GLN A 276 20.31 -8.34 -12.34
C GLN A 276 20.36 -9.87 -12.44
N GLY A 277 19.25 -10.54 -12.71
CA GLY A 277 19.15 -11.98 -12.92
C GLY A 277 19.02 -12.79 -11.62
N ASN A 278 18.56 -12.13 -10.58
CA ASN A 278 18.27 -12.77 -9.29
C ASN A 278 16.82 -13.28 -9.21
#